data_dae6a8c263ac9ebc30463a5d0119320b
#
_entry.id   dae6a8c263ac9ebc30463a5d0119320b
#
_cell.length_a   1.000
_cell.length_b   1.000
_cell.length_c   1.000
_cell.angle_alpha   90.00
_cell.angle_beta   90.00
_cell.angle_gamma   90.00
#
_symmetry.space_group_name_H-M   'P 1'
#
loop_
_entity.id
_entity.type
_entity.pdbx_description
1 polymer ?
#
loop_
_entity_poly.entity_id
_entity_poly.type
_entity_poly.pdbx_seq_one_letter_code
_entity_poly.pdbx_strand_id
1 'polypeptide(L)'
;MTTNQPPAPQWTPPYPAQLAPRSRSWPLAAVAGIGIVAIVLSAAALIVALTRPTSSSPAAAPATTASPTYTAAEVAGAHQKLCEMYKMAARAVQIDTHGNNPALAATALANGAVMLVQAVNAAPALAPGDRTAALMLAEAYSSTNAMGSFLNRDDPALQAAIDDVNAKDAKMKALCGAG
;
A
#
# COMPACT_ATOMS: atom_id res chain seq x y z
N MET A 1 40.94 47.32 -32.89
CA MET A 1 39.67 47.04 -33.60
C MET A 1 38.78 46.30 -32.61
N THR A 2 37.91 47.00 -31.88
CA THR A 2 36.97 46.45 -30.91
C THR A 2 35.67 46.13 -31.64
N THR A 3 35.37 44.84 -31.80
CA THR A 3 34.10 44.36 -32.37
C THR A 3 32.99 44.52 -31.34
N ASN A 4 32.12 45.49 -31.61
CA ASN A 4 30.93 45.77 -30.83
C ASN A 4 29.85 44.73 -31.23
N GLN A 5 29.75 43.62 -30.47
CA GLN A 5 28.76 42.57 -30.71
C GLN A 5 27.47 42.97 -29.99
N PRO A 6 26.32 43.04 -30.66
CA PRO A 6 25.06 43.37 -29.99
C PRO A 6 24.65 42.24 -29.02
N PRO A 7 24.03 42.56 -27.87
CA PRO A 7 23.58 41.57 -26.91
C PRO A 7 22.52 40.65 -27.52
N ALA A 8 22.65 39.34 -27.24
CA ALA A 8 21.72 38.33 -27.71
C ALA A 8 20.31 38.61 -27.14
N PRO A 9 19.24 38.37 -27.94
CA PRO A 9 17.87 38.55 -27.45
C PRO A 9 17.57 37.57 -26.29
N GLN A 10 17.23 38.13 -25.15
CA GLN A 10 16.77 37.36 -23.99
C GLN A 10 15.38 36.82 -24.29
N TRP A 11 15.27 35.51 -24.35
CA TRP A 11 14.01 34.79 -24.49
C TRP A 11 13.28 34.77 -23.15
N THR A 12 12.26 35.59 -22.97
CA THR A 12 11.32 35.51 -21.85
C THR A 12 10.13 34.63 -22.26
N PRO A 13 9.95 33.43 -21.67
CA PRO A 13 8.78 32.65 -21.97
C PRO A 13 7.53 33.37 -21.45
N PRO A 14 6.42 33.40 -22.21
CA PRO A 14 5.17 33.98 -21.75
C PRO A 14 4.63 33.12 -20.60
N TYR A 15 4.71 33.61 -19.36
CA TYR A 15 4.00 33.02 -18.25
C TYR A 15 2.49 33.18 -18.47
N PRO A 16 1.71 32.12 -18.44
CA PRO A 16 0.25 32.24 -18.41
C PRO A 16 -0.14 33.04 -17.15
N ALA A 17 -0.94 34.09 -17.34
CA ALA A 17 -1.47 34.87 -16.24
C ALA A 17 -2.11 33.95 -15.19
N GLN A 18 -1.59 33.94 -13.95
CA GLN A 18 -2.17 33.20 -12.85
C GLN A 18 -3.58 33.79 -12.59
N LEU A 19 -4.59 33.01 -12.99
CA LEU A 19 -5.96 33.27 -12.57
C LEU A 19 -6.00 33.20 -11.04
N ALA A 20 -6.39 34.30 -10.39
CA ALA A 20 -6.53 34.39 -8.96
C ALA A 20 -7.38 33.21 -8.43
N PRO A 21 -6.99 32.55 -7.33
CA PRO A 21 -7.74 31.45 -6.78
C PRO A 21 -9.13 31.94 -6.35
N ARG A 22 -10.14 31.50 -7.07
CA ARG A 22 -11.54 31.72 -6.69
C ARG A 22 -11.79 30.91 -5.43
N SER A 23 -11.92 31.56 -4.29
CA SER A 23 -12.24 30.94 -3.00
C SER A 23 -13.62 30.25 -3.10
N ARG A 24 -13.60 28.95 -3.42
CA ARG A 24 -14.79 28.12 -3.45
C ARG A 24 -14.96 27.51 -2.06
N SER A 25 -15.57 28.25 -1.14
CA SER A 25 -15.84 27.84 0.24
C SER A 25 -16.94 26.77 0.38
N TRP A 26 -17.50 26.27 -0.73
CA TRP A 26 -18.63 25.34 -0.71
C TRP A 26 -18.31 23.86 -0.40
N PRO A 27 -17.13 23.29 -0.68
CA PRO A 27 -16.91 21.89 -0.34
C PRO A 27 -16.70 21.61 1.16
N LEU A 28 -16.28 22.61 1.95
CA LEU A 28 -16.08 22.43 3.40
C LEU A 28 -17.40 22.29 4.17
N ALA A 29 -18.45 22.96 3.74
CA ALA A 29 -19.77 22.84 4.37
C ALA A 29 -20.42 21.46 4.08
N ALA A 30 -20.20 20.89 2.90
CA ALA A 30 -20.70 19.56 2.55
C ALA A 30 -20.01 18.43 3.34
N VAL A 31 -18.69 18.55 3.57
CA VAL A 31 -17.92 17.54 4.35
C VAL A 31 -18.30 17.59 5.83
N ALA A 32 -18.55 18.77 6.39
CA ALA A 32 -19.01 18.90 7.77
C ALA A 32 -20.41 18.29 7.98
N GLY A 33 -21.30 18.40 7.01
CA GLY A 33 -22.66 17.83 7.07
C GLY A 33 -22.65 16.29 7.11
N ILE A 34 -21.81 15.64 6.33
CA ILE A 34 -21.70 14.17 6.28
C ILE A 34 -21.13 13.63 7.61
N GLY A 35 -20.16 14.31 8.21
CA GLY A 35 -19.58 13.91 9.49
C GLY A 35 -20.59 13.90 10.64
N ILE A 36 -21.50 14.88 10.71
CA ILE A 36 -22.52 14.97 11.77
C ILE A 36 -23.55 13.85 11.64
N VAL A 37 -23.99 13.52 10.41
CA VAL A 37 -24.94 12.42 10.18
C VAL A 37 -24.36 11.07 10.59
N ALA A 38 -23.07 10.82 10.32
CA ALA A 38 -22.40 9.58 10.73
C ALA A 38 -22.33 9.45 12.25
N ILE A 39 -22.08 10.51 12.99
CA ILE A 39 -22.03 10.51 14.46
C ILE A 39 -23.41 10.25 15.07
N VAL A 40 -24.47 10.85 14.52
CA VAL A 40 -25.84 10.65 15.00
C VAL A 40 -26.31 9.21 14.77
N LEU A 41 -25.99 8.62 13.63
CA LEU A 41 -26.33 7.23 13.32
C LEU A 41 -25.61 6.23 14.21
N SER A 42 -24.34 6.48 14.55
CA SER A 42 -23.57 5.62 15.46
C SER A 42 -24.08 5.71 16.91
N ALA A 43 -24.51 6.87 17.36
CA ALA A 43 -25.09 7.04 18.70
C ALA A 43 -26.45 6.35 18.81
N ALA A 44 -27.29 6.41 17.77
CA ALA A 44 -28.57 5.70 17.74
C ALA A 44 -28.42 4.19 17.79
N ALA A 45 -27.43 3.62 17.09
CA ALA A 45 -27.13 2.20 17.12
C ALA A 45 -26.69 1.73 18.51
N LEU A 46 -25.89 2.53 19.22
CA LEU A 46 -25.43 2.23 20.56
C LEU A 46 -26.57 2.23 21.59
N ILE A 47 -27.51 3.18 21.49
CA ILE A 47 -28.69 3.27 22.37
C ILE A 47 -29.60 2.06 22.17
N VAL A 48 -29.84 1.62 20.95
CA VAL A 48 -30.63 0.41 20.66
C VAL A 48 -29.95 -0.84 21.22
N ALA A 49 -28.62 -0.93 21.20
CA ALA A 49 -27.90 -2.04 21.77
C ALA A 49 -27.97 -2.09 23.30
N LEU A 50 -28.00 -0.91 23.97
CA LEU A 50 -28.06 -0.80 25.42
C LEU A 50 -29.50 -0.90 26.00
N THR A 51 -30.52 -0.61 25.21
CA THR A 51 -31.93 -0.61 25.65
C THR A 51 -32.68 -1.91 25.31
N ARG A 52 -32.03 -2.88 24.64
CA ARG A 52 -32.67 -4.18 24.43
C ARG A 52 -32.87 -4.86 25.78
N PRO A 53 -34.14 -5.18 26.19
CA PRO A 53 -34.35 -5.99 27.35
C PRO A 53 -33.69 -7.34 27.14
N THR A 54 -32.87 -7.76 28.08
CA THR A 54 -32.26 -9.10 28.10
C THR A 54 -33.36 -10.13 28.33
N SER A 55 -34.04 -10.48 27.26
CA SER A 55 -34.85 -11.70 27.25
C SER A 55 -33.86 -12.86 27.35
N SER A 56 -33.82 -13.53 28.47
CA SER A 56 -33.06 -14.74 28.74
C SER A 56 -33.53 -15.82 27.76
N SER A 57 -33.05 -15.78 26.53
CA SER A 57 -33.07 -16.94 25.65
C SER A 57 -31.97 -17.89 26.13
N PRO A 58 -32.20 -19.22 26.21
CA PRO A 58 -31.15 -20.14 26.60
C PRO A 58 -29.94 -19.92 25.72
N ALA A 59 -28.77 -19.78 26.34
CA ALA A 59 -27.50 -19.51 25.66
C ALA A 59 -27.33 -20.51 24.51
N ALA A 60 -27.58 -20.06 23.30
CA ALA A 60 -27.08 -20.73 22.11
C ALA A 60 -25.56 -20.77 22.28
N ALA A 61 -25.00 -21.97 22.39
CA ALA A 61 -23.56 -22.17 22.39
C ALA A 61 -22.96 -21.33 21.25
N PRO A 62 -21.81 -20.65 21.47
CA PRO A 62 -21.20 -19.88 20.41
C PRO A 62 -21.05 -20.81 19.22
N ALA A 63 -21.72 -20.47 18.10
CA ALA A 63 -21.53 -21.17 16.85
C ALA A 63 -20.06 -21.06 16.53
N THR A 64 -19.31 -22.11 16.71
CA THR A 64 -17.93 -22.24 16.24
C THR A 64 -18.05 -22.09 14.73
N THR A 65 -17.75 -20.91 14.22
CA THR A 65 -17.67 -20.66 12.79
C THR A 65 -16.52 -21.53 12.30
N ALA A 66 -16.86 -22.71 11.74
CA ALA A 66 -15.87 -23.60 11.16
C ALA A 66 -15.08 -22.78 10.13
N SER A 67 -13.76 -22.74 10.29
CA SER A 67 -12.91 -22.11 9.26
C SER A 67 -13.21 -22.76 7.92
N PRO A 68 -13.40 -21.97 6.84
CA PRO A 68 -13.69 -22.54 5.54
C PRO A 68 -12.61 -23.55 5.17
N THR A 69 -13.02 -24.76 4.82
CA THR A 69 -12.11 -25.81 4.39
C THR A 69 -11.96 -25.70 2.88
N TYR A 70 -10.75 -25.38 2.42
CA TYR A 70 -10.43 -25.30 0.99
C TYR A 70 -9.87 -26.63 0.48
N THR A 71 -10.18 -26.97 -0.75
CA THR A 71 -9.62 -28.15 -1.43
C THR A 71 -8.13 -27.93 -1.75
N ALA A 72 -7.39 -29.01 -1.95
CA ALA A 72 -5.99 -28.94 -2.36
C ALA A 72 -5.79 -28.16 -3.68
N ALA A 73 -6.75 -28.29 -4.61
CA ALA A 73 -6.74 -27.56 -5.88
C ALA A 73 -6.92 -26.05 -5.68
N GLU A 74 -7.80 -25.62 -4.79
CA GLU A 74 -8.00 -24.20 -4.46
C GLU A 74 -6.77 -23.60 -3.79
N VAL A 75 -6.15 -24.33 -2.87
CA VAL A 75 -4.90 -23.92 -2.23
C VAL A 75 -3.77 -23.78 -3.26
N ALA A 76 -3.59 -24.77 -4.14
CA ALA A 76 -2.58 -24.73 -5.17
C ALA A 76 -2.81 -23.57 -6.16
N GLY A 77 -4.05 -23.34 -6.58
CA GLY A 77 -4.41 -22.21 -7.45
C GLY A 77 -4.18 -20.84 -6.79
N ALA A 78 -4.46 -20.73 -5.48
CA ALA A 78 -4.18 -19.52 -4.71
C ALA A 78 -2.67 -19.25 -4.61
N HIS A 79 -1.88 -20.26 -4.31
CA HIS A 79 -0.41 -20.20 -4.29
C HIS A 79 0.16 -19.74 -5.64
N GLN A 80 -0.30 -20.34 -6.75
CA GLN A 80 0.17 -19.97 -8.09
C GLN A 80 -0.09 -18.50 -8.41
N LYS A 81 -1.30 -18.00 -8.13
CA LYS A 81 -1.65 -16.59 -8.34
C LYS A 81 -0.80 -15.65 -7.49
N LEU A 82 -0.54 -15.99 -6.23
CA LEU A 82 0.37 -15.22 -5.37
C LEU A 82 1.77 -15.16 -6.00
N CYS A 83 2.28 -16.28 -6.48
CA CYS A 83 3.63 -16.34 -7.07
C CYS A 83 3.74 -15.56 -8.39
N GLU A 84 2.69 -15.52 -9.21
CA GLU A 84 2.65 -14.66 -10.40
C GLU A 84 2.74 -13.17 -10.02
N MET A 85 1.93 -12.74 -9.05
CA MET A 85 1.97 -11.35 -8.57
C MET A 85 3.30 -11.00 -7.90
N TYR A 86 3.86 -11.91 -7.11
CA TYR A 86 5.17 -11.73 -6.50
C TYR A 86 6.28 -11.54 -7.55
N LYS A 87 6.33 -12.39 -8.59
CA LYS A 87 7.33 -12.28 -9.66
C LYS A 87 7.27 -10.93 -10.37
N MET A 88 6.07 -10.40 -10.63
CA MET A 88 5.92 -9.07 -11.22
C MET A 88 6.40 -7.96 -10.27
N ALA A 89 5.98 -8.00 -9.01
CA ALA A 89 6.37 -7.02 -8.00
C ALA A 89 7.87 -7.01 -7.77
N ALA A 90 8.46 -8.18 -7.54
CA ALA A 90 9.90 -8.34 -7.28
C ALA A 90 10.75 -7.87 -8.47
N ARG A 91 10.32 -8.18 -9.72
CA ARG A 91 11.02 -7.72 -10.92
C ARG A 91 11.00 -6.19 -11.04
N ALA A 92 9.86 -5.56 -10.81
CA ALA A 92 9.75 -4.09 -10.84
C ALA A 92 10.65 -3.46 -9.77
N VAL A 93 10.58 -3.95 -8.54
CA VAL A 93 11.43 -3.48 -7.44
C VAL A 93 12.92 -3.65 -7.79
N GLN A 94 13.31 -4.81 -8.30
CA GLN A 94 14.71 -5.06 -8.66
C GLN A 94 15.23 -4.11 -9.76
N ILE A 95 14.44 -3.87 -10.81
CA ILE A 95 14.83 -2.97 -11.90
C ILE A 95 14.98 -1.54 -11.39
N ASP A 96 13.99 -1.03 -10.67
CA ASP A 96 13.93 0.39 -10.31
C ASP A 96 14.85 0.74 -9.12
N THR A 97 15.10 -0.21 -8.20
CA THR A 97 16.05 0.02 -7.09
C THR A 97 17.51 -0.05 -7.52
N HIS A 98 17.83 -0.75 -8.62
CA HIS A 98 19.18 -0.73 -9.23
C HIS A 98 19.37 0.43 -10.21
N GLY A 99 18.32 1.16 -10.52
CA GLY A 99 18.38 2.38 -11.33
C GLY A 99 18.92 3.59 -10.57
N ASN A 100 19.15 4.68 -11.30
CA ASN A 100 19.64 5.94 -10.72
C ASN A 100 18.53 6.92 -10.33
N ASN A 101 17.26 6.48 -10.35
CA ASN A 101 16.12 7.34 -10.05
C ASN A 101 15.43 6.92 -8.74
N PRO A 102 15.67 7.65 -7.63
CA PRO A 102 15.09 7.30 -6.34
C PRO A 102 13.56 7.38 -6.30
N ALA A 103 12.93 8.22 -7.14
CA ALA A 103 11.48 8.31 -7.21
C ALA A 103 10.86 7.06 -7.85
N LEU A 104 11.51 6.46 -8.85
CA LEU A 104 11.08 5.19 -9.43
C LEU A 104 11.26 4.05 -8.42
N ALA A 105 12.37 4.01 -7.71
CA ALA A 105 12.61 3.03 -6.65
C ALA A 105 11.53 3.09 -5.57
N ALA A 106 11.20 4.31 -5.09
CA ALA A 106 10.13 4.52 -4.12
C ALA A 106 8.76 4.05 -4.64
N THR A 107 8.46 4.38 -5.91
CA THR A 107 7.20 3.97 -6.56
C THR A 107 7.12 2.45 -6.70
N ALA A 108 8.21 1.78 -7.09
CA ALA A 108 8.26 0.34 -7.24
C ALA A 108 8.05 -0.39 -5.91
N LEU A 109 8.68 0.08 -4.83
CA LEU A 109 8.48 -0.46 -3.48
C LEU A 109 7.02 -0.30 -3.03
N ALA A 110 6.42 0.89 -3.20
CA ALA A 110 5.03 1.13 -2.84
C ALA A 110 4.06 0.24 -3.64
N ASN A 111 4.24 0.17 -4.97
CA ASN A 111 3.41 -0.66 -5.83
C ASN A 111 3.60 -2.15 -5.53
N GLY A 112 4.83 -2.60 -5.31
CA GLY A 112 5.13 -3.98 -4.94
C GLY A 112 4.43 -4.40 -3.65
N ALA A 113 4.44 -3.55 -2.63
CA ALA A 113 3.72 -3.78 -1.38
C ALA A 113 2.21 -3.91 -1.62
N VAL A 114 1.61 -2.99 -2.37
CA VAL A 114 0.17 -3.01 -2.70
C VAL A 114 -0.21 -4.28 -3.47
N MET A 115 0.58 -4.67 -4.47
CA MET A 115 0.34 -5.88 -5.27
C MET A 115 0.32 -7.15 -4.40
N LEU A 116 1.27 -7.29 -3.47
CA LEU A 116 1.32 -8.43 -2.56
C LEU A 116 0.11 -8.47 -1.61
N VAL A 117 -0.25 -7.33 -1.01
CA VAL A 117 -1.44 -7.23 -0.15
C VAL A 117 -2.72 -7.58 -0.92
N GLN A 118 -2.87 -7.07 -2.14
CA GLN A 118 -4.02 -7.39 -2.98
C GLN A 118 -4.08 -8.87 -3.36
N ALA A 119 -2.94 -9.49 -3.70
CA ALA A 119 -2.87 -10.91 -4.00
C ALA A 119 -3.30 -11.77 -2.81
N VAL A 120 -2.84 -11.42 -1.60
CA VAL A 120 -3.23 -12.10 -0.37
C VAL A 120 -4.72 -11.95 -0.08
N ASN A 121 -5.28 -10.74 -0.22
CA ASN A 121 -6.69 -10.48 0.05
C ASN A 121 -7.62 -11.14 -0.98
N ALA A 122 -7.18 -11.26 -2.23
CA ALA A 122 -7.95 -11.91 -3.29
C ALA A 122 -7.91 -13.46 -3.22
N ALA A 123 -7.04 -14.03 -2.38
CA ALA A 123 -6.82 -15.47 -2.29
C ALA A 123 -7.06 -16.01 -0.86
N PRO A 124 -8.31 -16.16 -0.42
CA PRO A 124 -8.64 -16.65 0.91
C PRO A 124 -8.15 -18.08 1.17
N ALA A 125 -7.99 -18.88 0.11
CA ALA A 125 -7.49 -20.26 0.19
C ALA A 125 -5.95 -20.37 0.35
N LEU A 126 -5.21 -19.26 0.41
CA LEU A 126 -3.76 -19.29 0.63
C LEU A 126 -3.40 -19.98 1.94
N ALA A 127 -2.40 -20.85 1.88
CA ALA A 127 -1.79 -21.45 3.06
C ALA A 127 -1.30 -20.34 4.02
N PRO A 128 -1.43 -20.54 5.35
CA PRO A 128 -1.01 -19.54 6.34
C PRO A 128 0.45 -19.09 6.18
N GLY A 129 1.36 -20.00 5.81
CA GLY A 129 2.77 -19.71 5.56
C GLY A 129 3.00 -18.78 4.38
N ASP A 130 2.32 -19.02 3.25
CA ASP A 130 2.40 -18.21 2.04
C ASP A 130 1.87 -16.80 2.29
N ARG A 131 0.72 -16.72 2.95
CA ARG A 131 0.09 -15.46 3.37
C ARG A 131 1.03 -14.63 4.23
N THR A 132 1.63 -15.26 5.24
CA THR A 132 2.54 -14.60 6.16
C THR A 132 3.79 -14.09 5.44
N ALA A 133 4.41 -14.92 4.58
CA ALA A 133 5.61 -14.54 3.84
C ALA A 133 5.35 -13.34 2.91
N ALA A 134 4.24 -13.34 2.19
CA ALA A 134 3.86 -12.26 1.30
C ALA A 134 3.60 -10.94 2.05
N LEU A 135 2.87 -10.99 3.18
CA LEU A 135 2.60 -9.80 3.97
C LEU A 135 3.85 -9.24 4.64
N MET A 136 4.76 -10.08 5.12
CA MET A 136 6.04 -9.64 5.67
C MET A 136 6.92 -8.94 4.62
N LEU A 137 6.92 -9.42 3.37
CA LEU A 137 7.63 -8.74 2.29
C LEU A 137 6.97 -7.41 1.92
N ALA A 138 5.63 -7.36 1.88
CA ALA A 138 4.89 -6.12 1.63
C ALA A 138 5.17 -5.05 2.70
N GLU A 139 5.22 -5.46 3.97
CA GLU A 139 5.59 -4.57 5.08
C GLU A 139 7.04 -4.07 4.95
N ALA A 140 7.99 -4.95 4.62
CA ALA A 140 9.37 -4.56 4.41
C ALA A 140 9.53 -3.55 3.26
N TYR A 141 8.83 -3.75 2.14
CA TYR A 141 8.80 -2.77 1.04
C TYR A 141 8.27 -1.41 1.52
N SER A 142 7.16 -1.39 2.25
CA SER A 142 6.55 -0.16 2.76
C SER A 142 7.44 0.56 3.76
N SER A 143 8.05 -0.18 4.68
CA SER A 143 8.96 0.35 5.70
C SER A 143 10.22 0.95 5.07
N THR A 144 10.86 0.22 4.15
CA THR A 144 12.05 0.69 3.44
C THR A 144 11.74 1.93 2.60
N ASN A 145 10.59 1.97 1.92
CA ASN A 145 10.15 3.15 1.18
C ASN A 145 9.95 4.36 2.09
N ALA A 146 9.30 4.17 3.25
CA ALA A 146 9.11 5.24 4.23
C ALA A 146 10.45 5.76 4.76
N MET A 147 11.37 4.86 5.15
CA MET A 147 12.70 5.24 5.65
C MET A 147 13.54 5.96 4.59
N GLY A 148 13.49 5.51 3.34
CA GLY A 148 14.19 6.15 2.21
C GLY A 148 13.69 7.55 1.86
N SER A 149 12.52 7.97 2.38
CA SER A 149 12.00 9.32 2.17
C SER A 149 12.64 10.39 3.06
N PHE A 150 13.28 10.00 4.18
CA PHE A 150 13.88 10.93 5.15
C PHE A 150 15.30 10.56 5.60
N LEU A 151 15.77 9.35 5.33
CA LEU A 151 17.15 8.93 5.65
C LEU A 151 18.05 9.05 4.43
N ASN A 152 19.33 9.30 4.68
CA ASN A 152 20.35 9.25 3.64
C ASN A 152 20.63 7.80 3.24
N ARG A 153 21.13 7.60 2.01
CA ARG A 153 21.41 6.27 1.48
C ARG A 153 22.38 5.47 2.34
N ASP A 154 23.34 6.12 2.97
CA ASP A 154 24.39 5.50 3.79
C ASP A 154 23.97 5.33 5.26
N ASP A 155 22.72 5.67 5.60
CA ASP A 155 22.23 5.52 6.97
C ASP A 155 22.11 4.03 7.34
N PRO A 156 22.72 3.61 8.47
CA PRO A 156 22.72 2.20 8.89
C PRO A 156 21.31 1.63 9.09
N ALA A 157 20.34 2.46 9.50
CA ALA A 157 18.95 2.01 9.66
C ALA A 157 18.29 1.72 8.32
N LEU A 158 18.56 2.55 7.29
CA LEU A 158 18.06 2.28 5.94
C LEU A 158 18.74 1.04 5.34
N GLN A 159 20.04 0.85 5.54
CA GLN A 159 20.74 -0.34 5.09
C GLN A 159 20.16 -1.61 5.75
N ALA A 160 19.90 -1.59 7.05
CA ALA A 160 19.25 -2.71 7.74
C ALA A 160 17.85 -3.01 7.20
N ALA A 161 17.07 -2.00 6.81
CA ALA A 161 15.75 -2.18 6.18
C ALA A 161 15.88 -2.82 4.78
N ILE A 162 16.90 -2.44 4.00
CA ILE A 162 17.18 -3.05 2.70
C ILE A 162 17.58 -4.53 2.86
N ASP A 163 18.40 -4.84 3.86
CA ASP A 163 18.79 -6.22 4.16
C ASP A 163 17.58 -7.07 4.58
N ASP A 164 16.67 -6.50 5.35
CA ASP A 164 15.42 -7.15 5.72
C ASP A 164 14.52 -7.44 4.50
N VAL A 165 14.42 -6.49 3.56
CA VAL A 165 13.75 -6.73 2.25
C VAL A 165 14.39 -7.91 1.54
N ASN A 166 15.71 -7.92 1.41
CA ASN A 166 16.43 -8.98 0.71
C ASN A 166 16.20 -10.37 1.36
N ALA A 167 16.19 -10.43 2.68
CA ALA A 167 15.94 -11.67 3.43
C ALA A 167 14.50 -12.19 3.21
N LYS A 168 13.50 -11.30 3.18
CA LYS A 168 12.10 -11.66 2.94
C LYS A 168 11.83 -12.01 1.47
N ASP A 169 12.48 -11.31 0.54
CA ASP A 169 12.43 -11.64 -0.88
C ASP A 169 13.01 -13.03 -1.15
N ALA A 170 14.13 -13.39 -0.52
CA ALA A 170 14.71 -14.73 -0.61
C ALA A 170 13.73 -15.83 -0.14
N LYS A 171 12.95 -15.58 0.92
CA LYS A 171 11.88 -16.51 1.35
C LYS A 171 10.80 -16.66 0.30
N MET A 172 10.34 -15.56 -0.30
CA MET A 172 9.33 -15.60 -1.35
C MET A 172 9.86 -16.28 -2.63
N LYS A 173 11.13 -16.07 -2.97
CA LYS A 173 11.80 -16.81 -4.06
C LYS A 173 11.78 -18.32 -3.80
N ALA A 174 12.13 -18.75 -2.60
CA ALA A 174 12.11 -20.15 -2.23
C ALA A 174 10.70 -20.77 -2.31
N LEU A 175 9.67 -20.02 -1.86
CA LEU A 175 8.26 -20.46 -1.94
C LEU A 175 7.76 -20.57 -3.40
N CYS A 176 8.13 -19.62 -4.24
CA CYS A 176 7.60 -19.51 -5.61
C CYS A 176 8.49 -20.14 -6.68
N GLY A 177 9.56 -20.81 -6.31
CA GLY A 177 10.47 -21.42 -7.27
C GLY A 177 11.09 -20.42 -8.24
N ALA A 178 11.27 -19.17 -7.82
CA ALA A 178 11.85 -18.08 -8.61
C ALA A 178 13.34 -17.97 -8.26
N GLY A 179 14.13 -18.90 -8.77
CA GLY A 179 15.59 -18.90 -8.73
C GLY A 179 16.15 -18.64 -10.12
#